data_b01d2796195b3471386770790ba104db
#
_entry.id   b01d2796195b3471386770790ba104db
#
_cell.length_a   1.000
_cell.length_b   1.000
_cell.length_c   1.000
_cell.angle_alpha   90.00
_cell.angle_beta   90.00
_cell.angle_gamma   90.00
#
_symmetry.space_group_name_H-M   'P 1'
#
loop_
_entity.id
_entity.type
_entity.pdbx_description
1 polymer ?
#
loop_
_entity_poly.entity_id
_entity_poly.type
_entity_poly.pdbx_seq_one_letter_code
_entity_poly.pdbx_strand_id
1 'polypeptide(L)'
;MMSSSEIYAEDGTLMGKFYLKDRINVKYQDISPFVIRALIATEDERFYEHSGIDIKSLVRAIIFLGRDGGASTITQQTAKALLGQQSRKSVTRVIEKLKEWIVAIRLEKNFTKEEIITLYLNIVNYGEETYGIRNAAKTYFQKEPGQLAVEEAAVLVGVLKGSTRYNPRRNPKAAMSRRNTVLEQMVRNDFLTKEEAKSLKMAPIQLKYLK
;
A
#
# COMPACT_ATOMS: atom_id res chain seq x y z
N MET A 1 26.11 8.55 -3.46
CA MET A 1 26.21 8.22 -2.03
C MET A 1 24.97 7.40 -1.67
N MET A 2 25.13 6.16 -1.23
CA MET A 2 24.01 5.36 -0.71
C MET A 2 23.62 5.94 0.64
N SER A 3 22.47 6.58 0.75
CA SER A 3 21.93 7.00 2.03
C SER A 3 21.17 5.84 2.65
N SER A 4 21.67 5.28 3.74
CA SER A 4 20.94 4.33 4.57
C SER A 4 20.27 5.10 5.69
N SER A 5 18.96 4.96 5.83
CA SER A 5 18.26 5.44 7.02
C SER A 5 18.14 4.31 8.03
N GLU A 6 18.58 4.53 9.24
CA GLU A 6 18.45 3.59 10.36
C GLU A 6 17.32 4.07 11.26
N ILE A 7 16.41 3.16 11.62
CA ILE A 7 15.34 3.44 12.58
C ILE A 7 15.75 2.83 13.92
N TYR A 8 15.82 3.67 14.93
CA TYR A 8 16.12 3.29 16.30
C TYR A 8 14.84 3.36 17.16
N ALA A 9 14.72 2.45 18.12
CA ALA A 9 13.75 2.57 19.20
C ALA A 9 14.22 3.69 20.17
N GLU A 10 13.32 4.15 21.05
CA GLU A 10 13.60 5.17 22.04
C GLU A 10 14.73 4.76 23.00
N ASP A 11 14.94 3.46 23.20
CA ASP A 11 16.02 2.86 23.99
C ASP A 11 17.36 2.75 23.22
N GLY A 12 17.43 3.29 22.01
CA GLY A 12 18.62 3.22 21.15
C GLY A 12 18.82 1.89 20.42
N THR A 13 17.89 0.95 20.54
CA THR A 13 17.96 -0.34 19.82
C THR A 13 17.67 -0.13 18.34
N LEU A 14 18.55 -0.62 17.47
CA LEU A 14 18.37 -0.57 16.02
C LEU A 14 17.17 -1.44 15.62
N MET A 15 16.06 -0.80 15.20
CA MET A 15 14.84 -1.48 14.74
C MET A 15 14.94 -1.99 13.31
N GLY A 16 15.78 -1.36 12.47
CA GLY A 16 16.01 -1.76 11.09
C GLY A 16 16.90 -0.79 10.31
N LYS A 17 17.47 -1.30 9.23
CA LYS A 17 18.25 -0.51 8.27
C LYS A 17 17.53 -0.47 6.94
N PHE A 18 17.32 0.74 6.40
CA PHE A 18 16.82 0.94 5.04
C PHE A 18 17.98 1.18 4.10
N TYR A 19 18.14 0.31 3.13
CA TYR A 19 18.99 0.56 1.98
C TYR A 19 18.13 1.21 0.88
N LEU A 20 18.24 2.51 0.75
CA LEU A 20 17.58 3.28 -0.30
C LEU A 20 18.40 3.19 -1.58
N LYS A 21 18.17 2.19 -2.42
CA LYS A 21 18.49 2.31 -3.84
C LYS A 21 17.51 3.33 -4.43
N ASP A 22 18.02 4.51 -4.82
CA ASP A 22 17.32 5.56 -5.58
C ASP A 22 15.86 5.87 -5.15
N ARG A 23 15.60 5.96 -3.83
CA ARG A 23 14.27 6.35 -3.32
C ARG A 23 14.30 7.84 -3.01
N ILE A 24 13.65 8.61 -3.85
CA ILE A 24 13.33 10.00 -3.51
C ILE A 24 12.04 9.93 -2.68
N ASN A 25 12.15 10.17 -1.38
CA ASN A 25 11.00 10.18 -0.49
C ASN A 25 10.03 11.32 -0.87
N VAL A 26 8.78 10.97 -1.06
CA VAL A 26 7.70 11.91 -1.32
C VAL A 26 7.08 12.30 0.02
N LYS A 27 6.73 13.57 0.21
CA LYS A 27 5.96 14.02 1.37
C LYS A 27 4.47 13.75 1.17
N TYR A 28 3.70 13.67 2.26
CA TYR A 28 2.26 13.43 2.20
C TYR A 28 1.52 14.39 1.28
N GLN A 29 1.82 15.67 1.38
CA GLN A 29 1.23 16.74 0.58
C GLN A 29 1.52 16.67 -0.93
N ASP A 30 2.57 15.95 -1.31
CA ASP A 30 2.99 15.77 -2.71
C ASP A 30 2.38 14.51 -3.34
N ILE A 31 1.53 13.77 -2.60
CA ILE A 31 0.83 12.57 -3.06
C ILE A 31 -0.60 12.96 -3.45
N SER A 32 -1.06 12.48 -4.60
CA SER A 32 -2.44 12.67 -5.03
C SER A 32 -3.43 12.17 -3.97
N PRO A 33 -4.43 12.97 -3.58
CA PRO A 33 -5.49 12.54 -2.66
C PRO A 33 -6.21 11.27 -3.13
N PHE A 34 -6.26 11.04 -4.44
CA PHE A 34 -6.86 9.84 -5.01
C PHE A 34 -6.07 8.58 -4.66
N VAL A 35 -4.74 8.64 -4.57
CA VAL A 35 -3.90 7.51 -4.13
C VAL A 35 -4.22 7.16 -2.67
N ILE A 36 -4.31 8.17 -1.80
CA ILE A 36 -4.59 7.99 -0.38
C ILE A 36 -5.99 7.39 -0.18
N ARG A 37 -7.01 7.97 -0.82
CA ARG A 37 -8.39 7.48 -0.77
C ARG A 37 -8.54 6.07 -1.31
N ALA A 38 -7.91 5.77 -2.46
CA ALA A 38 -7.91 4.44 -3.05
C ALA A 38 -7.25 3.40 -2.13
N LEU A 39 -6.12 3.76 -1.51
CA LEU A 39 -5.40 2.91 -0.56
C LEU A 39 -6.26 2.59 0.66
N ILE A 40 -6.82 3.61 1.32
CA ILE A 40 -7.66 3.45 2.50
C ILE A 40 -8.90 2.60 2.17
N ALA A 41 -9.63 2.95 1.11
CA ALA A 41 -10.81 2.22 0.71
C ALA A 41 -10.58 0.74 0.40
N THR A 42 -9.36 0.40 -0.06
CA THR A 42 -9.06 -0.94 -0.56
C THR A 42 -8.37 -1.83 0.46
N GLU A 43 -7.44 -1.27 1.21
CA GLU A 43 -6.56 -2.04 2.11
C GLU A 43 -6.98 -1.90 3.57
N ASP A 44 -7.59 -0.77 3.98
CA ASP A 44 -7.86 -0.49 5.39
C ASP A 44 -8.91 0.60 5.59
N GLU A 45 -10.18 0.28 5.32
CA GLU A 45 -11.31 1.26 5.35
C GLU A 45 -11.45 2.03 6.67
N ARG A 46 -10.98 1.44 7.79
CA ARG A 46 -11.01 2.03 9.13
C ARG A 46 -9.63 2.48 9.63
N PHE A 47 -8.74 2.81 8.71
CA PHE A 47 -7.36 3.19 9.04
C PHE A 47 -7.25 4.27 10.11
N TYR A 48 -8.14 5.24 10.11
CA TYR A 48 -8.14 6.33 11.09
C TYR A 48 -8.79 5.97 12.44
N GLU A 49 -9.44 4.79 12.56
CA GLU A 49 -10.20 4.40 13.75
C GLU A 49 -9.43 3.47 14.69
N HIS A 50 -8.35 2.84 14.22
CA HIS A 50 -7.60 1.87 15.01
C HIS A 50 -6.14 2.32 15.24
N SER A 51 -5.46 1.68 16.21
CA SER A 51 -4.06 1.94 16.57
C SER A 51 -3.14 0.79 16.13
N GLY A 52 -3.06 0.56 14.81
CA GLY A 52 -2.17 -0.42 14.17
C GLY A 52 -2.78 -1.81 13.94
N ILE A 53 -3.74 -2.23 14.76
CA ILE A 53 -4.47 -3.50 14.60
C ILE A 53 -5.97 -3.20 14.57
N ASP A 54 -6.65 -3.64 13.51
CA ASP A 54 -8.09 -3.57 13.40
C ASP A 54 -8.73 -4.87 13.91
N ILE A 55 -9.11 -4.88 15.19
CA ILE A 55 -9.72 -6.04 15.85
C ILE A 55 -11.05 -6.42 15.18
N LYS A 56 -11.86 -5.45 14.75
CA LYS A 56 -13.15 -5.72 14.07
C LYS A 56 -12.93 -6.45 12.75
N SER A 57 -11.98 -6.01 11.93
CA SER A 57 -11.60 -6.70 10.69
C SER A 57 -10.99 -8.08 10.95
N LEU A 58 -10.20 -8.23 12.00
CA LEU A 58 -9.61 -9.51 12.39
C LEU A 58 -10.71 -10.53 12.77
N VAL A 59 -11.67 -10.13 13.61
CA VAL A 59 -12.81 -10.97 14.00
C VAL A 59 -13.65 -11.33 12.77
N ARG A 60 -13.96 -10.36 11.91
CA ARG A 60 -14.67 -10.59 10.65
C ARG A 60 -13.95 -11.63 9.79
N ALA A 61 -12.65 -11.49 9.59
CA ALA A 61 -11.87 -12.43 8.79
C ALA A 61 -11.84 -13.85 9.37
N ILE A 62 -11.86 -14.00 10.69
CA ILE A 62 -11.96 -15.31 11.36
C ILE A 62 -13.33 -15.93 11.11
N ILE A 63 -14.42 -15.17 11.32
CA ILE A 63 -15.79 -15.65 11.15
C ILE A 63 -16.06 -16.07 9.71
N PHE A 64 -15.64 -15.29 8.74
CA PHE A 64 -15.88 -15.53 7.31
C PHE A 64 -14.73 -16.30 6.61
N LEU A 65 -13.83 -16.93 7.37
CA LEU A 65 -12.69 -17.71 6.85
C LEU A 65 -11.87 -16.96 5.80
N GLY A 66 -11.75 -15.65 5.97
CA GLY A 66 -10.97 -14.79 5.07
C GLY A 66 -11.61 -14.51 3.70
N ARG A 67 -12.88 -14.90 3.48
CA ARG A 67 -13.58 -14.67 2.19
C ARG A 67 -13.89 -13.20 1.93
N ASP A 68 -14.12 -12.41 2.98
CA ASP A 68 -14.56 -11.02 2.88
C ASP A 68 -13.43 -9.98 3.00
N GLY A 69 -12.22 -10.31 2.54
CA GLY A 69 -11.10 -9.37 2.48
C GLY A 69 -9.95 -9.70 3.43
N GLY A 70 -8.88 -8.89 3.36
CA GLY A 70 -7.72 -9.01 4.24
C GLY A 70 -7.97 -8.41 5.62
N ALA A 71 -7.38 -9.01 6.66
CA ALA A 71 -7.45 -8.49 8.02
C ALA A 71 -6.19 -7.67 8.42
N SER A 72 -5.25 -7.48 7.50
CA SER A 72 -4.01 -6.75 7.78
C SER A 72 -4.19 -5.27 7.47
N THR A 73 -3.89 -4.41 8.43
CA THR A 73 -3.93 -2.96 8.30
C THR A 73 -2.78 -2.42 7.46
N ILE A 74 -2.89 -1.17 6.98
CA ILE A 74 -1.79 -0.44 6.31
C ILE A 74 -0.57 -0.40 7.23
N THR A 75 -0.75 -0.16 8.53
CA THR A 75 0.34 -0.12 9.50
C THR A 75 1.04 -1.47 9.66
N GLN A 76 0.29 -2.58 9.66
CA GLN A 76 0.88 -3.92 9.67
C GLN A 76 1.62 -4.24 8.37
N GLN A 77 1.10 -3.80 7.22
CA GLN A 77 1.79 -3.95 5.93
C GLN A 77 3.07 -3.11 5.90
N THR A 78 3.06 -1.92 6.48
CA THR A 78 4.26 -1.09 6.68
C THR A 78 5.27 -1.83 7.55
N ALA A 79 4.87 -2.31 8.72
CA ALA A 79 5.73 -3.09 9.62
C ALA A 79 6.35 -4.30 8.92
N LYS A 80 5.55 -5.03 8.13
CA LYS A 80 6.03 -6.16 7.32
C LYS A 80 7.09 -5.74 6.31
N ALA A 81 6.87 -4.64 5.60
CA ALA A 81 7.83 -4.13 4.62
C ALA A 81 9.14 -3.69 5.28
N LEU A 82 9.08 -3.14 6.51
CA LEU A 82 10.23 -2.77 7.32
C LEU A 82 11.04 -3.97 7.82
N LEU A 83 10.37 -5.03 8.24
CA LEU A 83 11.01 -6.24 8.75
C LEU A 83 11.67 -7.10 7.66
N GLY A 84 11.34 -6.84 6.39
CA GLY A 84 11.96 -7.53 5.26
C GLY A 84 11.34 -8.89 4.92
N GLN A 85 12.13 -9.75 4.27
CA GLN A 85 11.65 -11.03 3.76
C GLN A 85 11.21 -11.97 4.89
N GLN A 86 10.04 -12.61 4.68
CA GLN A 86 9.47 -13.57 5.61
C GLN A 86 9.86 -15.00 5.26
N SER A 87 10.01 -15.82 6.30
CA SER A 87 10.25 -17.25 6.16
C SER A 87 9.06 -17.98 5.53
N ARG A 88 9.35 -19.05 4.78
CA ARG A 88 8.31 -19.93 4.22
C ARG A 88 7.78 -20.96 5.22
N LYS A 89 8.42 -21.14 6.39
CA LYS A 89 8.04 -22.13 7.41
C LYS A 89 6.81 -21.68 8.20
N SER A 90 5.85 -22.60 8.42
CA SER A 90 4.54 -22.27 9.04
C SER A 90 4.66 -21.70 10.47
N VAL A 91 5.47 -22.33 11.32
CA VAL A 91 5.66 -21.89 12.72
C VAL A 91 6.31 -20.50 12.77
N THR A 92 7.30 -20.26 11.91
CA THR A 92 7.99 -18.96 11.82
C THR A 92 7.02 -17.85 11.40
N ARG A 93 6.01 -18.14 10.56
CA ARG A 93 5.00 -17.13 10.16
C ARG A 93 4.19 -16.57 11.32
N VAL A 94 3.85 -17.40 12.31
CA VAL A 94 3.11 -16.93 13.51
C VAL A 94 3.97 -15.93 14.29
N ILE A 95 5.25 -16.28 14.50
CA ILE A 95 6.20 -15.40 15.21
C ILE A 95 6.41 -14.10 14.42
N GLU A 96 6.57 -14.19 13.11
CA GLU A 96 6.70 -13.02 12.22
C GLU A 96 5.45 -12.15 12.29
N LYS A 97 4.25 -12.74 12.33
CA LYS A 97 3.00 -11.98 12.46
C LYS A 97 2.90 -11.26 13.80
N LEU A 98 3.34 -11.88 14.89
CA LEU A 98 3.41 -11.22 16.19
C LEU A 98 4.43 -10.05 16.18
N LYS A 99 5.58 -10.22 15.55
CA LYS A 99 6.54 -9.13 15.36
C LYS A 99 5.96 -7.97 14.55
N GLU A 100 5.24 -8.27 13.45
CA GLU A 100 4.52 -7.25 12.68
C GLU A 100 3.55 -6.45 13.56
N TRP A 101 2.80 -7.12 14.45
CA TRP A 101 1.85 -6.46 15.35
C TRP A 101 2.54 -5.55 16.36
N ILE A 102 3.65 -6.02 16.96
CA ILE A 102 4.43 -5.21 17.91
C ILE A 102 4.98 -3.96 17.20
N VAL A 103 5.56 -4.13 16.00
CA VAL A 103 6.08 -3.00 15.23
C VAL A 103 4.96 -2.07 14.79
N ALA A 104 3.80 -2.59 14.36
CA ALA A 104 2.66 -1.78 13.99
C ALA A 104 2.16 -0.90 15.15
N ILE A 105 2.04 -1.46 16.35
CA ILE A 105 1.66 -0.69 17.55
C ILE A 105 2.70 0.40 17.88
N ARG A 106 4.00 0.09 17.72
CA ARG A 106 5.07 1.06 17.94
C ARG A 106 5.04 2.18 16.89
N LEU A 107 4.77 1.86 15.62
CA LEU A 107 4.60 2.87 14.58
C LEU A 107 3.47 3.84 14.93
N GLU A 108 2.31 3.34 15.34
CA GLU A 108 1.15 4.19 15.70
C GLU A 108 1.37 5.03 16.96
N LYS A 109 2.28 4.62 17.86
CA LYS A 109 2.65 5.43 19.02
C LYS A 109 3.59 6.59 18.68
N ASN A 110 4.42 6.45 17.65
CA ASN A 110 5.50 7.39 17.34
C ASN A 110 5.28 8.20 16.06
N PHE A 111 4.35 7.80 15.21
CA PHE A 111 4.08 8.44 13.91
C PHE A 111 2.59 8.74 13.77
N THR A 112 2.28 9.84 13.10
CA THR A 112 0.92 10.19 12.71
C THR A 112 0.41 9.24 11.60
N LYS A 113 -0.89 9.20 11.40
CA LYS A 113 -1.51 8.43 10.31
C LYS A 113 -0.99 8.83 8.94
N GLU A 114 -0.77 10.12 8.72
CA GLU A 114 -0.22 10.65 7.47
C GLU A 114 1.23 10.21 7.24
N GLU A 115 2.05 10.21 8.28
CA GLU A 115 3.42 9.71 8.22
C GLU A 115 3.48 8.21 7.93
N ILE A 116 2.57 7.42 8.51
CA ILE A 116 2.49 5.96 8.28
C ILE A 116 2.09 5.67 6.82
N ILE A 117 1.07 6.36 6.28
CA ILE A 117 0.69 6.24 4.86
C ILE A 117 1.86 6.62 3.96
N THR A 118 2.51 7.74 4.27
CA THR A 118 3.64 8.25 3.50
C THR A 118 4.80 7.24 3.50
N LEU A 119 5.14 6.71 4.67
CA LEU A 119 6.17 5.69 4.81
C LEU A 119 5.82 4.43 3.99
N TYR A 120 4.59 3.94 4.11
CA TYR A 120 4.10 2.79 3.34
C TYR A 120 4.27 3.00 1.84
N LEU A 121 3.73 4.09 1.31
CA LEU A 121 3.76 4.41 -0.12
C LEU A 121 5.19 4.61 -0.65
N ASN A 122 6.11 5.08 0.20
CA ASN A 122 7.51 5.25 -0.17
C ASN A 122 8.32 3.95 -0.19
N ILE A 123 7.89 2.90 0.53
CA ILE A 123 8.69 1.66 0.65
C ILE A 123 8.12 0.46 -0.10
N VAL A 124 6.82 0.45 -0.38
CA VAL A 124 6.15 -0.71 -0.96
C VAL A 124 6.58 -0.98 -2.41
N ASN A 125 6.56 -2.27 -2.79
CA ASN A 125 6.96 -2.72 -4.12
C ASN A 125 5.77 -2.72 -5.09
N TYR A 126 5.89 -1.96 -6.18
CA TYR A 126 4.93 -1.87 -7.28
C TYR A 126 5.22 -2.81 -8.46
N GLY A 127 6.14 -3.75 -8.29
CA GLY A 127 6.55 -4.70 -9.33
C GLY A 127 7.79 -4.25 -10.11
N GLU A 128 8.43 -5.20 -10.80
CA GLU A 128 9.60 -4.94 -11.64
C GLU A 128 10.72 -4.14 -10.94
N GLU A 129 10.96 -4.48 -9.65
CA GLU A 129 11.93 -3.79 -8.79
C GLU A 129 11.62 -2.29 -8.57
N THR A 130 10.38 -1.88 -8.87
CA THR A 130 9.92 -0.50 -8.66
C THR A 130 9.41 -0.31 -7.24
N TYR A 131 10.19 0.37 -6.41
CA TYR A 131 9.85 0.66 -5.02
C TYR A 131 9.48 2.13 -4.85
N GLY A 132 8.41 2.37 -4.08
CA GLY A 132 7.89 3.69 -3.76
C GLY A 132 7.00 4.29 -4.84
N ILE A 133 6.05 5.11 -4.38
CA ILE A 133 4.99 5.71 -5.22
C ILE A 133 5.54 6.63 -6.31
N ARG A 134 6.63 7.35 -6.05
CA ARG A 134 7.23 8.24 -7.05
C ARG A 134 7.78 7.46 -8.22
N ASN A 135 8.56 6.40 -7.94
CA ASN A 135 9.09 5.56 -9.00
C ASN A 135 7.98 4.86 -9.76
N ALA A 136 6.92 4.40 -9.06
CA ALA A 136 5.76 3.78 -9.70
C ALA A 136 5.03 4.76 -10.62
N ALA A 137 4.75 5.99 -10.17
CA ALA A 137 4.11 7.03 -10.98
C ALA A 137 4.94 7.38 -12.23
N LYS A 138 6.26 7.49 -12.07
CA LYS A 138 7.18 7.72 -13.20
C LYS A 138 7.24 6.53 -14.16
N THR A 139 7.43 5.32 -13.64
CA THR A 139 7.57 4.10 -14.45
C THR A 139 6.32 3.80 -15.26
N TYR A 140 5.14 3.89 -14.66
CA TYR A 140 3.91 3.47 -15.32
C TYR A 140 3.18 4.60 -16.06
N PHE A 141 3.32 5.86 -15.61
CA PHE A 141 2.51 6.97 -16.11
C PHE A 141 3.31 8.22 -16.52
N GLN A 142 4.63 8.27 -16.28
CA GLN A 142 5.49 9.43 -16.55
C GLN A 142 5.02 10.70 -15.80
N LYS A 143 4.45 10.53 -14.60
CA LYS A 143 3.90 11.61 -13.77
C LYS A 143 4.60 11.71 -12.42
N GLU A 144 4.50 12.88 -11.78
CA GLU A 144 4.76 12.99 -10.34
C GLU A 144 3.58 12.42 -9.55
N PRO A 145 3.78 11.92 -8.31
CA PRO A 145 2.73 11.31 -7.50
C PRO A 145 1.49 12.19 -7.30
N GLY A 146 1.67 13.49 -7.16
CA GLY A 146 0.58 14.45 -6.99
C GLY A 146 -0.30 14.66 -8.23
N GLN A 147 0.21 14.26 -9.40
CA GLN A 147 -0.48 14.40 -10.70
C GLN A 147 -1.27 13.16 -11.12
N LEU A 148 -1.26 12.10 -10.31
CA LEU A 148 -1.99 10.87 -10.61
C LEU A 148 -3.49 11.12 -10.58
N ALA A 149 -4.16 10.75 -11.68
CA ALA A 149 -5.61 10.75 -11.80
C ALA A 149 -6.22 9.56 -11.02
N VAL A 150 -7.54 9.57 -10.84
CA VAL A 150 -8.27 8.55 -10.08
C VAL A 150 -8.00 7.15 -10.59
N GLU A 151 -8.12 6.93 -11.89
CA GLU A 151 -7.91 5.64 -12.56
C GLU A 151 -6.46 5.15 -12.47
N GLU A 152 -5.50 6.07 -12.52
CA GLU A 152 -4.08 5.76 -12.38
C GLU A 152 -3.73 5.39 -10.93
N ALA A 153 -4.27 6.14 -9.96
CA ALA A 153 -4.19 5.82 -8.55
C ALA A 153 -4.78 4.44 -8.25
N ALA A 154 -5.95 4.13 -8.80
CA ALA A 154 -6.61 2.84 -8.65
C ALA A 154 -5.79 1.68 -9.26
N VAL A 155 -5.08 1.91 -10.37
CA VAL A 155 -4.13 0.92 -10.94
C VAL A 155 -2.99 0.66 -9.97
N LEU A 156 -2.31 1.71 -9.48
CA LEU A 156 -1.15 1.55 -8.59
C LEU A 156 -1.54 0.89 -7.27
N VAL A 157 -2.66 1.28 -6.66
CA VAL A 157 -3.17 0.61 -5.46
C VAL A 157 -3.56 -0.84 -5.76
N GLY A 158 -4.14 -1.10 -6.92
CA GLY A 158 -4.45 -2.46 -7.37
C GLY A 158 -3.23 -3.37 -7.46
N VAL A 159 -2.09 -2.84 -7.89
CA VAL A 159 -0.81 -3.58 -7.97
C VAL A 159 -0.33 -4.06 -6.60
N LEU A 160 -0.62 -3.35 -5.51
CA LEU A 160 -0.18 -3.70 -4.16
C LEU A 160 -0.71 -5.04 -3.68
N LYS A 161 -1.88 -5.49 -4.17
CA LYS A 161 -2.43 -6.81 -3.85
C LYS A 161 -1.54 -7.96 -4.32
N GLY A 162 -0.75 -7.71 -5.36
CA GLY A 162 0.16 -8.71 -5.92
C GLY A 162 0.88 -8.14 -7.14
N SER A 163 2.06 -7.60 -6.91
CA SER A 163 2.83 -6.83 -7.88
C SER A 163 3.28 -7.61 -9.14
N THR A 164 3.24 -8.93 -9.10
CA THR A 164 3.46 -9.78 -10.28
C THR A 164 2.14 -10.04 -11.01
N ARG A 165 1.08 -10.43 -10.27
CA ARG A 165 -0.21 -10.83 -10.84
C ARG A 165 -0.96 -9.66 -11.47
N TYR A 166 -0.93 -8.49 -10.83
CA TYR A 166 -1.66 -7.29 -11.23
C TYR A 166 -0.77 -6.23 -11.87
N ASN A 167 0.39 -6.64 -12.37
CA ASN A 167 1.28 -5.75 -13.12
C ASN A 167 0.59 -5.30 -14.41
N PRO A 168 0.35 -4.00 -14.63
CA PRO A 168 -0.44 -3.52 -15.77
C PRO A 168 0.26 -3.71 -17.11
N ARG A 169 1.60 -3.82 -17.13
CA ARG A 169 2.39 -4.11 -18.33
C ARG A 169 2.33 -5.59 -18.70
N ARG A 170 2.51 -6.49 -17.69
CA ARG A 170 2.59 -7.94 -17.94
C ARG A 170 1.22 -8.60 -18.04
N ASN A 171 0.27 -8.15 -17.25
CA ASN A 171 -1.06 -8.73 -17.11
C ASN A 171 -2.16 -7.66 -17.20
N PRO A 172 -2.34 -6.96 -18.33
CA PRO A 172 -3.23 -5.81 -18.45
C PRO A 172 -4.69 -6.16 -18.12
N LYS A 173 -5.17 -7.35 -18.50
CA LYS A 173 -6.53 -7.80 -18.16
C LYS A 173 -6.75 -7.96 -16.66
N ALA A 174 -5.80 -8.60 -15.95
CA ALA A 174 -5.87 -8.76 -14.51
C ALA A 174 -5.72 -7.42 -13.78
N ALA A 175 -4.84 -6.55 -14.26
CA ALA A 175 -4.67 -5.20 -13.73
C ALA A 175 -5.94 -4.36 -13.90
N MET A 176 -6.61 -4.42 -15.07
CA MET A 176 -7.88 -3.74 -15.31
C MET A 176 -8.98 -4.25 -14.37
N SER A 177 -9.12 -5.56 -14.22
CA SER A 177 -10.09 -6.15 -13.29
C SER A 177 -9.82 -5.67 -11.85
N ARG A 178 -8.55 -5.67 -11.42
CA ARG A 178 -8.18 -5.22 -10.07
C ARG A 178 -8.39 -3.71 -9.87
N ARG A 179 -8.05 -2.87 -10.86
CA ARG A 179 -8.39 -1.43 -10.87
C ARG A 179 -9.88 -1.23 -10.65
N ASN A 180 -10.71 -1.96 -11.38
CA ASN A 180 -12.17 -1.85 -11.27
C ASN A 180 -12.65 -2.23 -9.85
N THR A 181 -12.04 -3.24 -9.22
CA THR A 181 -12.31 -3.56 -7.80
C THR A 181 -11.93 -2.39 -6.87
N VAL A 182 -10.79 -1.73 -7.10
CA VAL A 182 -10.39 -0.54 -6.32
C VAL A 182 -11.41 0.58 -6.47
N LEU A 183 -11.85 0.89 -7.71
CA LEU A 183 -12.88 1.89 -7.96
C LEU A 183 -14.20 1.55 -7.25
N GLU A 184 -14.58 0.27 -7.19
CA GLU A 184 -15.76 -0.17 -6.42
C GLU A 184 -15.60 0.04 -4.92
N GLN A 185 -14.41 -0.23 -4.37
CA GLN A 185 -14.13 0.07 -2.96
C GLN A 185 -14.18 1.58 -2.68
N MET A 186 -13.69 2.41 -3.60
CA MET A 186 -13.81 3.87 -3.46
C MET A 186 -15.26 4.34 -3.46
N VAL A 187 -16.14 3.71 -4.25
CA VAL A 187 -17.60 3.99 -4.21
C VAL A 187 -18.21 3.57 -2.88
N ARG A 188 -17.85 2.38 -2.35
CA ARG A 188 -18.38 1.89 -1.06
C ARG A 188 -17.98 2.76 0.13
N ASN A 189 -16.88 3.49 0.00
CA ASN A 189 -16.37 4.41 1.02
C ASN A 189 -16.67 5.88 0.70
N ASP A 190 -17.63 6.16 -0.18
CA ASP A 190 -18.08 7.49 -0.55
C ASP A 190 -17.00 8.44 -1.10
N PHE A 191 -15.92 7.87 -1.66
CA PHE A 191 -14.84 8.62 -2.32
C PHE A 191 -15.09 8.85 -3.81
N LEU A 192 -16.04 8.13 -4.40
CA LEU A 192 -16.50 8.27 -5.78
C LEU A 192 -18.01 8.02 -5.84
N THR A 193 -18.67 8.66 -6.79
CA THR A 193 -20.04 8.30 -7.17
C THR A 193 -20.07 7.04 -8.04
N LYS A 194 -21.22 6.39 -8.14
CA LYS A 194 -21.41 5.23 -9.02
C LYS A 194 -21.23 5.59 -10.49
N GLU A 195 -21.63 6.77 -10.89
CA GLU A 195 -21.56 7.32 -12.24
C GLU A 195 -20.10 7.56 -12.65
N GLU A 196 -19.30 8.20 -11.78
CA GLU A 196 -17.87 8.38 -11.99
C GLU A 196 -17.15 7.04 -12.13
N ALA A 197 -17.37 6.12 -11.20
CA ALA A 197 -16.76 4.82 -11.26
C ALA A 197 -17.15 4.03 -12.51
N LYS A 198 -18.40 4.13 -12.97
CA LYS A 198 -18.88 3.50 -14.21
C LYS A 198 -18.12 4.04 -15.42
N SER A 199 -17.96 5.35 -15.52
CA SER A 199 -17.19 5.99 -16.60
C SER A 199 -15.73 5.55 -16.58
N LEU A 200 -15.08 5.60 -15.42
CA LEU A 200 -13.66 5.22 -15.25
C LEU A 200 -13.41 3.74 -15.57
N LYS A 201 -14.35 2.85 -15.27
CA LYS A 201 -14.23 1.41 -15.59
C LYS A 201 -14.24 1.11 -17.10
N MET A 202 -14.92 1.93 -17.90
CA MET A 202 -14.97 1.77 -19.36
C MET A 202 -13.65 2.18 -20.02
N ALA A 203 -12.91 3.09 -19.43
CA ALA A 203 -11.65 3.57 -19.98
C ALA A 203 -10.54 2.50 -19.90
N PRO A 204 -9.77 2.27 -20.96
CA PRO A 204 -8.60 1.40 -20.90
C PRO A 204 -7.51 1.99 -19.97
N ILE A 205 -6.61 1.13 -19.47
CA ILE A 205 -5.42 1.61 -18.75
C ILE A 205 -4.46 2.18 -19.79
N GLN A 206 -4.19 3.48 -19.69
CA GLN A 206 -3.25 4.17 -20.58
C GLN A 206 -1.87 4.23 -19.90
N LEU A 207 -1.03 3.23 -20.18
CA LEU A 207 0.35 3.22 -19.69
C LEU A 207 1.24 4.12 -20.56
N LYS A 208 2.12 4.88 -19.90
CA LYS A 208 3.27 5.57 -20.49
C LYS A 208 4.54 4.97 -19.88
N TYR A 209 4.73 3.66 -20.10
CA TYR A 209 5.78 2.91 -19.42
C TYR A 209 7.18 3.35 -19.88
N LEU A 210 8.02 3.69 -18.91
CA LEU A 210 9.44 3.94 -19.07
C LEU A 210 10.21 3.27 -17.91
N LYS A 211 11.26 2.54 -18.23
CA LYS A 211 12.16 1.94 -17.24
C LYS A 211 13.59 2.31 -17.59
#